data_bdee5755db2aefa76f01ccd7f4205aeb
#
_entry.id   bdee5755db2aefa76f01ccd7f4205aeb
#
_cell.length_a   1.000
_cell.length_b   1.000
_cell.length_c   1.000
_cell.angle_alpha   90.00
_cell.angle_beta   90.00
_cell.angle_gamma   90.00
#
_symmetry.space_group_name_H-M   'P 1'
#
loop_
_entity.id
_entity.type
_entity.pdbx_description
1 polymer ?
#
loop_
_entity_poly.entity_id
_entity_poly.type
_entity_poly.pdbx_seq_one_letter_code
_entity_poly.pdbx_strand_id
1 'polypeptide(L)'
;ESAELFDRLLGANPSRNEIVEIARMIEDVTLGEGNELMYRQLTGDYLYYLAPKTGEEFKEGLYEFIPRYILERDDIWKSEDDRMKVVGYAEIMYDLLSKAAPRTTIADLKVDGIYIRNGKERQCRKNLRKLRGLVNIVIFHTEGCHICEAEIAQARELAETPKLNVFLVNVDKT
;
A
#
# COMPACT_ATOMS: atom_id res chain seq x y z
N GLU A 1 3.58 10.80 -21.06
CA GLU A 1 2.30 10.89 -21.81
C GLU A 1 1.14 10.14 -21.10
N SER A 2 1.28 8.85 -20.76
CA SER A 2 0.21 8.10 -20.08
C SER A 2 -0.14 8.69 -18.70
N ALA A 3 0.85 9.09 -17.91
CA ALA A 3 0.63 9.69 -16.59
C ALA A 3 -0.15 11.02 -16.66
N GLU A 4 0.14 11.89 -17.64
CA GLU A 4 -0.59 13.14 -17.84
C GLU A 4 -2.04 12.89 -18.26
N LEU A 5 -2.29 11.82 -19.00
CA LEU A 5 -3.64 11.39 -19.35
C LEU A 5 -4.40 10.99 -18.07
N PHE A 6 -3.81 10.15 -17.23
CA PHE A 6 -4.43 9.68 -15.98
C PHE A 6 -4.65 10.82 -14.98
N ASP A 7 -3.70 11.77 -14.86
CA ASP A 7 -3.89 12.96 -14.03
C ASP A 7 -5.10 13.80 -14.47
N ARG A 8 -5.33 13.91 -15.80
CA ARG A 8 -6.50 14.63 -16.32
C ARG A 8 -7.81 13.89 -16.12
N LEU A 9 -7.79 12.56 -16.21
CA LEU A 9 -8.98 11.72 -16.06
C LEU A 9 -9.43 11.60 -14.61
N LEU A 10 -8.48 11.44 -13.68
CA LEU A 10 -8.77 11.25 -12.27
C LEU A 10 -8.91 12.55 -11.47
N GLY A 11 -8.26 13.62 -11.91
CA GLY A 11 -8.21 14.85 -11.12
C GLY A 11 -7.40 14.70 -9.81
N ALA A 12 -7.54 15.67 -8.91
CA ALA A 12 -6.69 15.77 -7.71
C ALA A 12 -7.08 14.79 -6.59
N ASN A 13 -8.37 14.47 -6.45
CA ASN A 13 -8.90 13.65 -5.35
C ASN A 13 -9.94 12.64 -5.90
N PRO A 14 -9.50 11.61 -6.62
CA PRO A 14 -10.42 10.63 -7.17
C PRO A 14 -11.01 9.75 -6.07
N SER A 15 -12.26 9.38 -6.21
CA SER A 15 -12.87 8.32 -5.43
C SER A 15 -12.41 6.94 -5.92
N ARG A 16 -12.54 5.92 -5.06
CA ARG A 16 -12.31 4.52 -5.44
C ARG A 16 -13.04 4.15 -6.75
N ASN A 17 -14.30 4.55 -6.87
CA ASN A 17 -15.11 4.20 -8.05
C ASN A 17 -14.56 4.83 -9.33
N GLU A 18 -14.08 6.07 -9.29
CA GLU A 18 -13.45 6.72 -10.46
C GLU A 18 -12.16 6.01 -10.86
N ILE A 19 -11.36 5.54 -9.89
CA ILE A 19 -10.16 4.77 -10.17
C ILE A 19 -10.49 3.47 -10.93
N VAL A 20 -11.50 2.73 -10.49
CA VAL A 20 -11.92 1.48 -11.14
C VAL A 20 -12.59 1.76 -12.49
N GLU A 21 -13.32 2.86 -12.62
CA GLU A 21 -13.98 3.26 -13.87
C GLU A 21 -12.98 3.55 -14.99
N ILE A 22 -11.83 4.16 -14.68
CA ILE A 22 -10.76 4.36 -15.68
C ILE A 22 -10.25 3.00 -16.21
N ALA A 23 -10.07 2.01 -15.33
CA ALA A 23 -9.66 0.67 -15.76
C ALA A 23 -10.71 0.03 -16.68
N ARG A 24 -11.99 0.19 -16.36
CA ARG A 24 -13.09 -0.26 -17.21
C ARG A 24 -13.09 0.44 -18.58
N MET A 25 -12.87 1.75 -18.61
CA MET A 25 -12.76 2.50 -19.86
C MET A 25 -11.58 2.02 -20.72
N ILE A 26 -10.43 1.74 -20.12
CA ILE A 26 -9.27 1.15 -20.83
C ILE A 26 -9.68 -0.17 -21.46
N GLU A 27 -10.33 -1.07 -20.71
CA GLU A 27 -10.79 -2.37 -21.22
C GLU A 27 -11.79 -2.19 -22.36
N ASP A 28 -12.84 -1.41 -22.18
CA ASP A 28 -13.92 -1.21 -23.15
C ASP A 28 -13.39 -0.65 -24.48
N VAL A 29 -12.52 0.37 -24.42
CA VAL A 29 -11.99 1.01 -25.62
C VAL A 29 -10.98 0.11 -26.33
N THR A 30 -10.08 -0.53 -25.61
CA THR A 30 -9.00 -1.27 -26.26
C THR A 30 -9.42 -2.67 -26.71
N LEU A 31 -10.08 -3.44 -25.84
CA LEU A 31 -10.53 -4.79 -26.17
C LEU A 31 -11.78 -4.77 -27.05
N GLY A 32 -12.64 -3.75 -26.94
CA GLY A 32 -13.76 -3.54 -27.85
C GLY A 32 -13.32 -3.37 -29.31
N GLU A 33 -12.13 -2.81 -29.53
CA GLU A 33 -11.49 -2.68 -30.85
C GLU A 33 -10.56 -3.86 -31.18
N GLY A 34 -10.45 -4.87 -30.32
CA GLY A 34 -9.55 -6.01 -30.51
C GLY A 34 -8.06 -5.68 -30.31
N ASN A 35 -7.74 -4.54 -29.68
CA ASN A 35 -6.36 -4.09 -29.50
C ASN A 35 -5.79 -4.55 -28.13
N GLU A 36 -5.49 -5.85 -28.01
CA GLU A 36 -4.93 -6.47 -26.82
C GLU A 36 -3.57 -5.85 -26.40
N LEU A 37 -2.76 -5.45 -27.40
CA LEU A 37 -1.46 -4.81 -27.11
C LEU A 37 -1.64 -3.47 -26.38
N MET A 38 -2.58 -2.64 -26.86
CA MET A 38 -2.90 -1.36 -26.23
C MET A 38 -3.49 -1.56 -24.83
N TYR A 39 -4.33 -2.59 -24.66
CA TYR A 39 -4.85 -2.94 -23.33
C TYR A 39 -3.73 -3.25 -22.35
N ARG A 40 -2.79 -4.13 -22.71
CA ARG A 40 -1.65 -4.46 -21.86
C ARG A 40 -0.81 -3.24 -21.51
N GLN A 41 -0.51 -2.40 -22.50
CA GLN A 41 0.28 -1.19 -22.29
C GLN A 41 -0.41 -0.23 -21.31
N LEU A 42 -1.65 0.15 -21.60
CA LEU A 42 -2.36 1.13 -20.78
C LEU A 42 -2.69 0.60 -19.36
N THR A 43 -3.03 -0.68 -19.24
CA THR A 43 -3.30 -1.29 -17.93
C THR A 43 -2.04 -1.39 -17.08
N GLY A 44 -0.90 -1.75 -17.68
CA GLY A 44 0.40 -1.73 -17.02
C GLY A 44 0.82 -0.32 -16.61
N ASP A 45 0.73 0.65 -17.50
CA ASP A 45 1.02 2.06 -17.21
C ASP A 45 0.12 2.59 -16.09
N TYR A 46 -1.15 2.19 -16.07
CA TYR A 46 -2.10 2.59 -15.04
C TYR A 46 -1.76 2.00 -13.67
N LEU A 47 -1.34 0.73 -13.62
CA LEU A 47 -0.83 0.13 -12.38
C LEU A 47 0.35 0.92 -11.82
N TYR A 48 1.35 1.21 -12.65
CA TYR A 48 2.53 1.96 -12.23
C TYR A 48 2.22 3.41 -11.85
N TYR A 49 1.21 4.01 -12.46
CA TYR A 49 0.73 5.34 -12.11
C TYR A 49 0.06 5.36 -10.72
N LEU A 50 -0.77 4.36 -10.43
CA LEU A 50 -1.52 4.29 -9.16
C LEU A 50 -0.65 3.85 -7.97
N ALA A 51 0.32 2.96 -8.19
CA ALA A 51 1.10 2.31 -7.14
C ALA A 51 1.80 3.28 -6.16
N PRO A 52 2.41 4.41 -6.59
CA PRO A 52 3.04 5.36 -5.69
C PRO A 52 2.06 6.34 -5.03
N LYS A 53 0.78 6.33 -5.44
CA LYS A 53 -0.21 7.25 -4.88
C LYS A 53 -0.59 6.84 -3.45
N THR A 54 -0.82 7.83 -2.61
CA THR A 54 -1.17 7.63 -1.19
C THR A 54 -2.62 8.03 -0.94
N GLY A 55 -3.21 7.46 0.08
CA GLY A 55 -4.61 7.71 0.46
C GLY A 55 -5.46 6.44 0.40
N GLU A 56 -6.55 6.43 1.15
CA GLU A 56 -7.42 5.25 1.29
C GLU A 56 -8.12 4.91 -0.03
N GLU A 57 -8.64 5.91 -0.73
CA GLU A 57 -9.32 5.72 -2.02
C GLU A 57 -8.40 5.06 -3.06
N PHE A 58 -7.12 5.44 -3.12
CA PHE A 58 -6.14 4.81 -4.00
C PHE A 58 -5.87 3.36 -3.62
N LYS A 59 -5.76 3.05 -2.32
CA LYS A 59 -5.55 1.69 -1.83
C LYS A 59 -6.74 0.79 -2.13
N GLU A 60 -7.96 1.28 -1.86
CA GLU A 60 -9.19 0.55 -2.16
C GLU A 60 -9.39 0.38 -3.67
N GLY A 61 -9.09 1.41 -4.47
CA GLY A 61 -9.13 1.35 -5.93
C GLY A 61 -8.16 0.32 -6.49
N LEU A 62 -6.91 0.33 -6.03
CA LEU A 62 -5.90 -0.68 -6.41
C LEU A 62 -6.31 -2.09 -5.98
N TYR A 63 -6.85 -2.25 -4.78
CA TYR A 63 -7.30 -3.54 -4.26
C TYR A 63 -8.40 -4.17 -5.12
N GLU A 64 -9.27 -3.35 -5.72
CA GLU A 64 -10.31 -3.81 -6.65
C GLU A 64 -9.78 -3.96 -8.09
N PHE A 65 -8.92 -3.03 -8.53
CA PHE A 65 -8.36 -3.01 -9.89
C PHE A 65 -7.47 -4.21 -10.18
N ILE A 66 -6.53 -4.51 -9.29
CA ILE A 66 -5.49 -5.50 -9.52
C ILE A 66 -6.05 -6.90 -9.82
N PRO A 67 -6.91 -7.51 -9.00
CA PRO A 67 -7.41 -8.84 -9.30
C PRO A 67 -8.20 -8.88 -10.60
N ARG A 68 -9.10 -7.95 -10.81
CA ARG A 68 -10.04 -7.97 -11.93
C ARG A 68 -9.39 -7.73 -13.29
N TYR A 69 -8.43 -6.82 -13.38
CA TYR A 69 -7.86 -6.38 -14.65
C TYR A 69 -6.48 -6.97 -14.93
N ILE A 70 -5.85 -7.57 -13.93
CA ILE A 70 -4.50 -8.13 -14.08
C ILE A 70 -4.46 -9.60 -13.66
N LEU A 71 -4.72 -9.94 -12.39
CA LEU A 71 -4.46 -11.29 -11.87
C LEU A 71 -5.41 -12.37 -12.42
N GLU A 72 -6.66 -12.02 -12.70
CA GLU A 72 -7.69 -12.93 -13.24
C GLU A 72 -7.73 -12.95 -14.79
N ARG A 73 -6.72 -12.34 -15.43
CA ARG A 73 -6.68 -12.17 -16.90
C ARG A 73 -5.53 -12.95 -17.55
N ASP A 74 -5.45 -14.25 -17.27
CA ASP A 74 -4.51 -15.18 -17.93
C ASP A 74 -4.68 -15.23 -19.46
N ASP A 75 -5.86 -14.87 -19.97
CA ASP A 75 -6.16 -14.72 -21.38
C ASP A 75 -5.36 -13.60 -22.05
N ILE A 76 -4.97 -12.58 -21.31
CA ILE A 76 -4.27 -11.38 -21.77
C ILE A 76 -2.75 -11.45 -21.50
N TRP A 77 -2.37 -11.75 -20.26
CA TRP A 77 -0.97 -11.71 -19.80
C TRP A 77 -0.22 -13.01 -20.11
N LYS A 78 -0.02 -13.29 -21.40
CA LYS A 78 0.56 -14.56 -21.90
C LYS A 78 2.09 -14.54 -21.98
N SER A 79 2.69 -13.37 -22.27
CA SER A 79 4.15 -13.27 -22.42
C SER A 79 4.86 -13.37 -21.08
N GLU A 80 6.03 -13.99 -21.04
CA GLU A 80 6.85 -14.10 -19.83
C GLU A 80 7.34 -12.73 -19.35
N ASP A 81 7.64 -11.81 -20.27
CA ASP A 81 8.06 -10.45 -19.97
C ASP A 81 6.94 -9.64 -19.29
N ASP A 82 5.71 -9.70 -19.82
CA ASP A 82 4.55 -9.05 -19.21
C ASP A 82 4.23 -9.64 -17.83
N ARG A 83 4.33 -10.97 -17.70
CA ARG A 83 4.11 -11.66 -16.42
C ARG A 83 5.11 -11.21 -15.37
N MET A 84 6.39 -11.13 -15.69
CA MET A 84 7.40 -10.66 -14.74
C MET A 84 7.22 -9.18 -14.38
N LYS A 85 6.96 -8.31 -15.35
CA LYS A 85 6.92 -6.87 -15.13
C LYS A 85 5.60 -6.39 -14.54
N VAL A 86 4.47 -6.87 -15.04
CA VAL A 86 3.15 -6.36 -14.67
C VAL A 86 2.49 -7.27 -13.65
N VAL A 87 2.34 -8.56 -13.96
CA VAL A 87 1.64 -9.51 -13.07
C VAL A 87 2.40 -9.70 -11.76
N GLY A 88 3.71 -9.95 -11.80
CA GLY A 88 4.53 -10.11 -10.60
C GLY A 88 4.53 -8.87 -9.71
N TYR A 89 4.55 -7.67 -10.30
CA TYR A 89 4.42 -6.44 -9.54
C TYR A 89 3.02 -6.29 -8.92
N ALA A 90 1.97 -6.62 -9.68
CA ALA A 90 0.59 -6.61 -9.21
C ALA A 90 0.37 -7.59 -8.05
N GLU A 91 0.94 -8.79 -8.10
CA GLU A 91 0.88 -9.78 -7.01
C GLU A 91 1.49 -9.24 -5.72
N ILE A 92 2.68 -8.62 -5.80
CA ILE A 92 3.33 -8.00 -4.65
C ILE A 92 2.47 -6.88 -4.07
N MET A 93 1.96 -5.98 -4.92
CA MET A 93 1.11 -4.88 -4.48
C MET A 93 -0.18 -5.37 -3.84
N TYR A 94 -0.84 -6.35 -4.44
CA TYR A 94 -2.07 -6.93 -3.90
C TYR A 94 -1.84 -7.62 -2.55
N ASP A 95 -0.74 -8.36 -2.41
CA ASP A 95 -0.36 -8.98 -1.13
C ASP A 95 -0.11 -7.92 -0.04
N LEU A 96 0.60 -6.83 -0.36
CA LEU A 96 0.82 -5.72 0.57
C LEU A 96 -0.50 -5.04 0.98
N LEU A 97 -1.37 -4.74 0.01
CA LEU A 97 -2.67 -4.11 0.26
C LEU A 97 -3.56 -5.02 1.12
N SER A 98 -3.61 -6.32 0.84
CA SER A 98 -4.41 -7.28 1.60
C SER A 98 -3.94 -7.42 3.05
N LYS A 99 -2.63 -7.34 3.29
CA LYS A 99 -2.04 -7.37 4.64
C LYS A 99 -2.24 -6.07 5.41
N ALA A 100 -2.33 -4.95 4.71
CA ALA A 100 -2.56 -3.62 5.28
C ALA A 100 -4.05 -3.23 5.37
N ALA A 101 -4.96 -4.07 4.86
CA ALA A 101 -6.39 -3.77 4.88
C ALA A 101 -6.92 -3.57 6.31
N PRO A 102 -7.86 -2.64 6.53
CA PRO A 102 -8.51 -2.45 7.82
C PRO A 102 -9.09 -3.78 8.36
N ARG A 103 -8.94 -4.00 9.67
CA ARG A 103 -9.38 -5.23 10.36
C ARG A 103 -8.60 -6.51 10.03
N THR A 104 -7.51 -6.43 9.29
CA THR A 104 -6.61 -7.58 9.17
C THR A 104 -5.90 -7.84 10.49
N THR A 105 -5.65 -9.12 10.76
CA THR A 105 -4.90 -9.51 11.94
C THR A 105 -3.42 -9.28 11.69
N ILE A 106 -2.79 -8.46 12.55
CA ILE A 106 -1.34 -8.25 12.49
C ILE A 106 -0.58 -9.58 12.65
N ALA A 107 0.53 -9.73 11.96
CA ALA A 107 1.36 -10.93 12.01
C ALA A 107 1.81 -11.26 13.44
N ASP A 108 1.93 -12.56 13.75
CA ASP A 108 2.52 -13.03 15.01
C ASP A 108 4.04 -12.91 14.95
N LEU A 109 4.53 -11.68 15.03
CA LEU A 109 5.92 -11.32 14.89
C LEU A 109 6.45 -10.75 16.21
N LYS A 110 7.59 -11.27 16.67
CA LYS A 110 8.33 -10.75 17.83
C LYS A 110 9.49 -9.90 17.34
N VAL A 111 9.48 -8.62 17.70
CA VAL A 111 10.50 -7.64 17.32
C VAL A 111 11.06 -6.91 18.53
N ASP A 112 12.31 -6.49 18.44
CA ASP A 112 12.96 -5.64 19.40
C ASP A 112 12.68 -4.17 19.08
N GLY A 113 12.48 -3.34 20.09
CA GLY A 113 12.18 -1.93 19.88
C GLY A 113 12.02 -1.14 21.18
N ILE A 114 11.67 0.13 21.03
CA ILE A 114 11.42 1.05 22.15
C ILE A 114 9.90 1.19 22.33
N TYR A 115 9.40 0.70 23.45
CA TYR A 115 7.99 0.83 23.81
C TYR A 115 7.80 2.07 24.68
N ILE A 116 6.90 2.96 24.25
CA ILE A 116 6.58 4.23 24.90
C ILE A 116 5.15 4.16 25.42
N ARG A 117 5.00 4.42 26.70
CA ARG A 117 3.70 4.46 27.37
C ARG A 117 3.68 5.53 28.46
N ASN A 118 2.70 6.42 28.42
CA ASN A 118 2.58 7.56 29.35
C ASN A 118 3.89 8.36 29.42
N GLY A 119 4.51 8.67 28.30
CA GLY A 119 5.77 9.39 28.17
C GLY A 119 7.03 8.63 28.65
N LYS A 120 6.91 7.36 29.09
CA LYS A 120 8.04 6.54 29.55
C LYS A 120 8.49 5.57 28.47
N GLU A 121 9.76 5.63 28.11
CA GLU A 121 10.40 4.76 27.14
C GLU A 121 11.03 3.54 27.80
N ARG A 122 10.90 2.38 27.15
CA ARG A 122 11.55 1.15 27.58
C ARG A 122 11.96 0.31 26.37
N GLN A 123 13.23 -0.02 26.28
CA GLN A 123 13.68 -1.01 25.31
C GLN A 123 13.21 -2.41 25.70
N CYS A 124 12.55 -3.10 24.78
CA CYS A 124 12.02 -4.44 25.04
C CYS A 124 11.67 -5.18 23.75
N ARG A 125 11.60 -6.51 23.85
CA ARG A 125 11.07 -7.37 22.82
C ARG A 125 9.56 -7.55 22.99
N LYS A 126 8.79 -7.28 21.95
CA LYS A 126 7.33 -7.42 21.97
C LYS A 126 6.85 -8.26 20.80
N ASN A 127 5.79 -8.99 21.06
CA ASN A 127 5.01 -9.62 20.00
C ASN A 127 3.96 -8.62 19.54
N LEU A 128 3.97 -8.25 18.26
CA LEU A 128 3.09 -7.21 17.70
C LEU A 128 1.62 -7.58 17.87
N ARG A 129 1.26 -8.84 17.66
CA ARG A 129 -0.12 -9.34 17.82
C ARG A 129 -0.61 -9.28 19.26
N LYS A 130 0.31 -9.25 20.25
CA LYS A 130 0.01 -9.28 21.69
C LYS A 130 0.21 -7.93 22.35
N LEU A 131 0.34 -6.85 21.59
CA LEU A 131 0.38 -5.50 22.15
C LEU A 131 -0.92 -5.21 22.88
N ARG A 132 -0.79 -4.71 24.11
CA ARG A 132 -1.93 -4.38 24.99
C ARG A 132 -2.12 -2.88 25.03
N GLY A 133 -3.35 -2.44 25.00
CA GLY A 133 -3.75 -1.04 25.05
C GLY A 133 -4.95 -0.80 24.14
N LEU A 134 -5.56 0.38 24.26
CA LEU A 134 -6.70 0.72 23.41
C LEU A 134 -6.22 1.03 21.99
N VAL A 135 -5.13 1.81 21.89
CA VAL A 135 -4.48 2.16 20.63
C VAL A 135 -3.00 1.90 20.75
N ASN A 136 -2.42 1.22 19.75
CA ASN A 136 -0.98 1.01 19.63
C ASN A 136 -0.52 1.50 18.26
N ILE A 137 0.40 2.44 18.23
CA ILE A 137 1.08 2.89 17.01
C ILE A 137 2.41 2.15 16.93
N VAL A 138 2.65 1.44 15.83
CA VAL A 138 3.93 0.78 15.57
C VAL A 138 4.60 1.49 14.41
N ILE A 139 5.80 2.00 14.62
CA ILE A 139 6.59 2.68 13.60
C ILE A 139 7.83 1.84 13.29
N PHE A 140 7.92 1.37 12.06
CA PHE A 140 9.12 0.75 11.52
C PHE A 140 9.99 1.85 10.89
N HIS A 141 11.25 1.92 11.30
CA HIS A 141 12.17 2.96 10.83
C HIS A 141 13.58 2.40 10.59
N THR A 142 14.36 3.12 9.78
CA THR A 142 15.77 2.87 9.53
C THR A 142 16.64 3.96 10.16
N GLU A 143 17.94 3.73 10.31
CA GLU A 143 18.87 4.77 10.73
C GLU A 143 19.06 5.82 9.61
N GLY A 144 19.17 7.11 9.99
CA GLY A 144 19.34 8.21 9.04
C GLY A 144 18.12 8.60 8.20
N CYS A 145 16.94 8.08 8.53
CA CYS A 145 15.70 8.43 7.86
C CYS A 145 15.09 9.71 8.46
N HIS A 146 15.35 10.87 7.85
CA HIS A 146 14.87 12.17 8.33
C HIS A 146 13.34 12.29 8.41
N ILE A 147 12.61 11.64 7.48
CA ILE A 147 11.15 11.59 7.53
C ILE A 147 10.70 10.79 8.76
N CYS A 148 11.36 9.66 9.02
CA CYS A 148 11.06 8.84 10.19
C CYS A 148 11.32 9.60 11.51
N GLU A 149 12.34 10.45 11.57
CA GLU A 149 12.64 11.25 12.76
C GLU A 149 11.51 12.21 13.12
N ALA A 150 10.93 12.87 12.12
CA ALA A 150 9.79 13.76 12.30
C ALA A 150 8.53 13.01 12.79
N GLU A 151 8.22 11.87 12.18
CA GLU A 151 7.09 11.00 12.56
C GLU A 151 7.29 10.42 13.99
N ILE A 152 8.51 10.02 14.33
CA ILE A 152 8.86 9.53 15.67
C ILE A 152 8.68 10.63 16.72
N ALA A 153 9.06 11.87 16.40
CA ALA A 153 8.88 13.00 17.32
C ALA A 153 7.38 13.23 17.63
N GLN A 154 6.54 13.26 16.59
CA GLN A 154 5.09 13.38 16.75
C GLN A 154 4.49 12.21 17.53
N ALA A 155 4.93 10.99 17.24
CA ALA A 155 4.46 9.80 17.94
C ALA A 155 4.83 9.80 19.44
N ARG A 156 5.99 10.35 19.81
CA ARG A 156 6.39 10.53 21.20
C ARG A 156 5.46 11.48 21.95
N GLU A 157 5.09 12.59 21.33
CA GLU A 157 4.11 13.54 21.90
C GLU A 157 2.74 12.88 22.09
N LEU A 158 2.29 12.11 21.08
CA LEU A 158 1.05 11.35 21.16
C LEU A 158 1.06 10.30 22.28
N ALA A 159 2.22 9.70 22.58
CA ALA A 159 2.37 8.69 23.62
C ALA A 159 2.22 9.24 25.07
N GLU A 160 2.16 10.56 25.24
CA GLU A 160 1.78 11.20 26.50
C GLU A 160 0.27 11.08 26.77
N THR A 161 -0.52 10.88 25.70
CA THR A 161 -1.98 10.71 25.79
C THR A 161 -2.31 9.38 26.47
N PRO A 162 -3.18 9.37 27.51
CA PRO A 162 -3.62 8.14 28.15
C PRO A 162 -4.26 7.16 27.17
N LYS A 163 -3.92 5.87 27.31
CA LYS A 163 -4.41 4.74 26.47
C LYS A 163 -3.79 4.62 25.08
N LEU A 164 -2.92 5.53 24.66
CA LEU A 164 -2.14 5.42 23.45
C LEU A 164 -0.72 4.94 23.78
N ASN A 165 -0.24 3.95 23.08
CA ASN A 165 1.13 3.44 23.20
C ASN A 165 1.82 3.54 21.85
N VAL A 166 3.13 3.74 21.88
CA VAL A 166 3.97 3.75 20.68
C VAL A 166 5.02 2.65 20.79
N PHE A 167 5.30 1.97 19.70
CA PHE A 167 6.38 1.00 19.63
C PHE A 167 7.23 1.29 18.40
N LEU A 168 8.46 1.75 18.65
CA LEU A 168 9.43 2.08 17.61
C LEU A 168 10.29 0.85 17.33
N VAL A 169 10.33 0.41 16.09
CA VAL A 169 11.06 -0.77 15.62
C VAL A 169 12.10 -0.33 14.60
N ASN A 170 13.38 -0.46 14.96
CA ASN A 170 14.46 -0.22 14.01
C ASN A 170 14.67 -1.50 13.18
N VAL A 171 14.40 -1.42 11.86
CA VAL A 171 14.49 -2.58 10.96
C VAL A 171 15.92 -2.96 10.59
N ASP A 172 16.88 -2.05 10.82
CA ASP A 172 18.30 -2.34 10.58
C ASP A 172 18.91 -3.24 11.69
N LYS A 173 18.17 -3.40 12.80
CA LYS A 173 18.61 -4.14 14.00
C LYS A 173 17.73 -5.34 14.35
N THR A 174 16.80 -5.70 13.45
CA THR A 174 15.89 -6.84 13.65
C THR A 174 16.32 -8.09 12.90
#